data_f22e8c37e8bbab84040756f668d6c1c4
#
_entry.id   f22e8c37e8bbab84040756f668d6c1c4
#
_cell.length_a   1.000
_cell.length_b   1.000
_cell.length_c   1.000
_cell.angle_alpha   90.00
_cell.angle_beta   90.00
_cell.angle_gamma   90.00
#
_symmetry.space_group_name_H-M   'P 1'
#
loop_
_entity.id
_entity.type
_entity.pdbx_description
1 polymer ?
#
loop_
_entity_poly.entity_id
_entity_poly.type
_entity_poly.pdbx_seq_one_letter_code
_entity_poly.pdbx_strand_id
1 'polypeptide(L)'
;MAERRLTGLALKVGPLGEHDRLLSLLSNAEGVSRFAVPGARRPRSSLAAAAPLTLLELQVGGRSGLARVRQLRVLRSFSGLGQQLETLAAAQALCDLCLQLAAQDPVDGLLDTMQLHLERLEEHRADPELVLAGTVQACIHLLTLGGYGLPLQTCCITGNPLDPPLGQWDWRCSLLPQDGFAIDEQPGAAIQLNPSELALLQRLTRAELPRRRDGALMGPCLLYTSPSPRDIS
;
A
#
# COMPACT_ATOMS: atom_id res chain seq x y z
N MET A 1 -24.71 27.45 -4.34
CA MET A 1 -23.40 26.86 -4.00
C MET A 1 -23.60 25.35 -3.97
N ALA A 2 -22.91 24.60 -4.83
CA ALA A 2 -23.01 23.15 -4.73
C ALA A 2 -22.15 22.72 -3.55
N GLU A 3 -22.78 22.34 -2.46
CA GLU A 3 -22.17 21.60 -1.37
C GLU A 3 -22.23 20.13 -1.72
N ARG A 4 -21.14 19.42 -1.48
CA ARG A 4 -21.09 17.99 -1.68
C ARG A 4 -20.52 17.29 -0.46
N ARG A 5 -20.95 16.07 -0.24
CA ARG A 5 -20.41 15.18 0.80
C ARG A 5 -19.45 14.18 0.17
N LEU A 6 -18.34 13.94 0.86
CA LEU A 6 -17.31 12.99 0.47
C LEU A 6 -16.92 12.17 1.68
N THR A 7 -16.77 10.88 1.49
CA THR A 7 -16.13 9.97 2.47
C THR A 7 -14.79 9.56 1.92
N GLY A 8 -13.75 9.62 2.76
CA GLY A 8 -12.42 9.23 2.33
C GLY A 8 -11.42 9.18 3.47
N LEU A 9 -10.26 8.61 3.16
CA LEU A 9 -9.14 8.46 4.08
C LEU A 9 -8.19 9.66 3.91
N ALA A 10 -7.87 10.33 5.00
CA ALA A 10 -6.86 11.38 5.04
C ALA A 10 -5.46 10.75 4.90
N LEU A 11 -4.84 10.90 3.72
CA LEU A 11 -3.51 10.37 3.45
C LEU A 11 -2.41 11.30 3.97
N LYS A 12 -2.59 12.60 3.74
CA LYS A 12 -1.58 13.61 4.12
C LYS A 12 -2.27 14.89 4.58
N VAL A 13 -1.71 15.48 5.64
CA VAL A 13 -2.15 16.76 6.17
C VAL A 13 -0.93 17.63 6.39
N GLY A 14 -0.94 18.83 5.80
CA GLY A 14 0.14 19.80 5.91
C GLY A 14 -0.37 21.19 6.30
N PRO A 15 0.52 22.15 6.60
CA PRO A 15 0.13 23.54 6.84
C PRO A 15 -0.34 24.22 5.55
N LEU A 16 -1.33 25.08 5.67
CA LEU A 16 -1.81 25.97 4.60
C LEU A 16 -1.95 27.38 5.20
N GLY A 17 -0.93 28.21 4.97
CA GLY A 17 -0.83 29.49 5.67
C GLY A 17 -0.69 29.32 7.19
N GLU A 18 -1.18 30.32 7.93
CA GLU A 18 -0.94 30.42 9.39
C GLU A 18 -1.90 29.53 10.19
N HIS A 19 -3.17 29.47 9.81
CA HIS A 19 -4.24 28.86 10.61
C HIS A 19 -4.91 27.65 9.96
N ASP A 20 -4.76 27.46 8.67
CA ASP A 20 -5.43 26.42 7.91
C ASP A 20 -4.52 25.17 7.74
N ARG A 21 -5.12 24.07 7.32
CA ARG A 21 -4.41 22.85 6.86
C ARG A 21 -4.79 22.53 5.43
N LEU A 22 -3.84 21.93 4.70
CA LEU A 22 -4.07 21.29 3.43
C LEU A 22 -4.26 19.80 3.68
N LEU A 23 -5.42 19.27 3.33
CA LEU A 23 -5.78 17.87 3.46
C LEU A 23 -5.75 17.21 2.08
N SER A 24 -5.00 16.12 1.93
CA SER A 24 -5.10 15.19 0.80
C SER A 24 -5.93 13.98 1.24
N LEU A 25 -7.08 13.79 0.58
CA LEU A 25 -8.07 12.77 0.90
C LEU A 25 -8.18 11.78 -0.26
N LEU A 26 -8.10 10.49 0.03
CA LEU A 26 -8.42 9.41 -0.91
C LEU A 26 -9.91 9.07 -0.78
N SER A 27 -10.63 9.12 -1.88
CA SER A 27 -12.05 8.74 -1.95
C SER A 27 -12.33 7.87 -3.17
N ASN A 28 -13.37 7.04 -3.11
CA ASN A 28 -13.80 6.23 -4.27
C ASN A 28 -14.36 7.12 -5.41
N ALA A 29 -14.90 8.30 -5.09
CA ALA A 29 -15.54 9.15 -6.08
C ALA A 29 -14.56 10.01 -6.88
N GLU A 30 -13.46 10.47 -6.27
CA GLU A 30 -12.59 11.50 -6.84
C GLU A 30 -11.10 11.09 -6.84
N GLY A 31 -10.77 9.87 -6.42
CA GLY A 31 -9.36 9.52 -6.19
C GLY A 31 -8.77 10.38 -5.07
N VAL A 32 -7.57 10.90 -5.30
CA VAL A 32 -6.90 11.81 -4.36
C VAL A 32 -7.27 13.26 -4.66
N SER A 33 -8.06 13.85 -3.78
CA SER A 33 -8.45 15.24 -3.86
C SER A 33 -7.87 16.08 -2.72
N ARG A 34 -7.61 17.37 -2.97
CA ARG A 34 -7.04 18.29 -2.00
C ARG A 34 -8.08 19.30 -1.52
N PHE A 35 -8.08 19.56 -0.21
CA PHE A 35 -9.04 20.46 0.44
C PHE A 35 -8.33 21.41 1.40
N ALA A 36 -8.74 22.68 1.41
CA ALA A 36 -8.39 23.57 2.50
C ALA A 36 -9.28 23.28 3.72
N VAL A 37 -8.69 23.14 4.89
CA VAL A 37 -9.38 22.95 6.18
C VAL A 37 -9.20 24.23 7.01
N PRO A 38 -10.17 25.17 6.96
CA PRO A 38 -10.02 26.47 7.56
C PRO A 38 -9.93 26.41 9.09
N GLY A 39 -8.99 27.14 9.65
CA GLY A 39 -8.85 27.26 11.10
C GLY A 39 -8.49 25.96 11.82
N ALA A 40 -8.10 24.90 11.12
CA ALA A 40 -7.80 23.60 11.73
C ALA A 40 -6.60 23.62 12.68
N ARG A 41 -5.77 24.67 12.62
CA ARG A 41 -4.63 24.88 13.56
C ARG A 41 -4.98 25.77 14.74
N ARG A 42 -6.19 26.34 14.77
CA ARG A 42 -6.64 27.17 15.90
C ARG A 42 -7.00 26.28 17.10
N PRO A 43 -6.75 26.73 18.32
CA PRO A 43 -7.21 26.04 19.52
C PRO A 43 -8.74 25.81 19.49
N ARG A 44 -9.18 24.62 19.92
CA ARG A 44 -10.61 24.23 20.00
C ARG A 44 -11.37 24.25 18.66
N SER A 45 -10.66 24.18 17.52
CA SER A 45 -11.31 24.08 16.23
C SER A 45 -12.02 22.74 16.07
N SER A 46 -13.28 22.75 15.62
CA SER A 46 -14.02 21.54 15.26
C SER A 46 -13.40 20.80 14.08
N LEU A 47 -12.60 21.49 13.26
CA LEU A 47 -11.90 20.93 12.12
C LEU A 47 -10.47 20.44 12.45
N ALA A 48 -10.03 20.55 13.70
CA ALA A 48 -8.71 20.12 14.14
C ALA A 48 -8.51 18.58 14.02
N ALA A 49 -9.62 17.82 13.99
CA ALA A 49 -9.63 16.37 13.80
C ALA A 49 -9.22 15.92 12.37
N ALA A 50 -9.00 16.84 11.43
CA ALA A 50 -8.36 16.55 10.16
C ALA A 50 -6.91 16.13 10.39
N ALA A 51 -6.66 14.82 10.54
CA ALA A 51 -5.35 14.23 10.80
C ALA A 51 -5.09 13.08 9.79
N PRO A 52 -3.83 12.78 9.47
CA PRO A 52 -3.50 11.61 8.66
C PRO A 52 -4.04 10.31 9.27
N LEU A 53 -4.23 9.30 8.44
CA LEU A 53 -4.74 7.98 8.84
C LEU A 53 -6.10 8.04 9.55
N THR A 54 -6.96 8.97 9.10
CA THR A 54 -8.32 9.13 9.64
C THR A 54 -9.33 9.04 8.49
N LEU A 55 -10.29 8.15 8.62
CA LEU A 55 -11.44 8.05 7.72
C LEU A 55 -12.43 9.15 8.09
N LEU A 56 -12.72 10.02 7.15
CA LEU A 56 -13.48 11.24 7.35
C LEU A 56 -14.72 11.28 6.45
N GLU A 57 -15.81 11.81 6.97
CA GLU A 57 -16.91 12.34 6.18
C GLU A 57 -16.78 13.86 6.14
N LEU A 58 -16.67 14.40 4.96
CA LEU A 58 -16.49 15.84 4.74
C LEU A 58 -17.70 16.45 4.04
N GLN A 59 -18.11 17.63 4.48
CA GLN A 59 -18.96 18.53 3.71
C GLN A 59 -18.08 19.63 3.14
N VAL A 60 -17.98 19.68 1.83
CA VAL A 60 -17.07 20.61 1.12
C VAL A 60 -17.84 21.55 0.22
N GLY A 61 -17.33 22.75 0.05
CA GLY A 61 -17.89 23.77 -0.81
C GLY A 61 -16.80 24.66 -1.42
N GLY A 62 -17.07 25.21 -2.60
CA GLY A 62 -16.20 26.13 -3.34
C GLY A 62 -16.77 26.41 -4.71
N ARG A 63 -16.43 27.58 -5.32
CA ARG A 63 -16.83 27.94 -6.67
C ARG A 63 -15.69 27.83 -7.68
N SER A 64 -14.48 28.02 -7.22
CA SER A 64 -13.26 27.97 -8.03
C SER A 64 -12.05 27.73 -7.12
N GLY A 65 -11.01 27.11 -7.64
CA GLY A 65 -9.79 26.81 -6.90
C GLY A 65 -9.95 25.71 -5.87
N LEU A 66 -9.14 25.76 -4.81
CA LEU A 66 -9.09 24.75 -3.76
C LEU A 66 -10.40 24.73 -2.94
N ALA A 67 -11.13 23.60 -2.98
CA ALA A 67 -12.37 23.45 -2.22
C ALA A 67 -12.10 23.48 -0.71
N ARG A 68 -13.08 24.01 0.05
CA ARG A 68 -12.95 24.23 1.50
C ARG A 68 -13.85 23.27 2.27
N VAL A 69 -13.33 22.67 3.31
CA VAL A 69 -14.09 21.88 4.27
C VAL A 69 -14.95 22.80 5.12
N ARG A 70 -16.26 22.54 5.15
CA ARG A 70 -17.24 23.23 5.97
C ARG A 70 -17.51 22.50 7.28
N GLN A 71 -17.71 21.19 7.16
CA GLN A 71 -17.94 20.29 8.28
C GLN A 71 -17.12 19.03 8.08
N LEU A 72 -16.76 18.41 9.19
CA LEU A 72 -15.96 17.20 9.25
C LEU A 72 -16.50 16.31 10.36
N ARG A 73 -16.66 15.03 10.04
CA ARG A 73 -16.96 13.98 11.01
C ARG A 73 -15.92 12.86 10.88
N VAL A 74 -15.33 12.46 11.98
CA VAL A 74 -14.44 11.30 12.05
C VAL A 74 -15.31 10.04 12.05
N LEU A 75 -15.09 9.14 11.09
CA LEU A 75 -15.74 7.84 11.02
C LEU A 75 -14.88 6.78 11.71
N ARG A 76 -13.57 6.82 11.47
CA ARG A 76 -12.59 5.93 12.08
C ARG A 76 -11.23 6.60 12.15
N SER A 77 -10.46 6.32 13.19
CA SER A 77 -9.08 6.75 13.32
C SER A 77 -8.18 5.53 13.47
N PHE A 78 -7.12 5.48 12.67
CA PHE A 78 -6.05 4.48 12.75
C PHE A 78 -4.86 5.00 13.59
N SER A 79 -5.14 5.84 14.59
CA SER A 79 -4.10 6.44 15.44
C SER A 79 -3.27 5.41 16.22
N GLY A 80 -3.79 4.19 16.40
CA GLY A 80 -3.06 3.07 16.98
C GLY A 80 -1.79 2.70 16.22
N LEU A 81 -1.75 2.94 14.90
CA LEU A 81 -0.57 2.72 14.06
C LEU A 81 0.60 3.66 14.39
N GLY A 82 0.33 4.80 15.00
CA GLY A 82 1.35 5.75 15.44
C GLY A 82 2.07 5.37 16.74
N GLN A 83 1.66 4.29 17.41
CA GLN A 83 2.24 3.86 18.69
C GLN A 83 3.57 3.10 18.51
N GLN A 84 3.85 2.59 17.33
CA GLN A 84 5.07 1.86 16.99
C GLN A 84 5.65 2.41 15.69
N LEU A 85 6.98 2.44 15.60
CA LEU A 85 7.68 3.01 14.44
C LEU A 85 7.40 2.20 13.17
N GLU A 86 7.39 0.89 13.29
CA GLU A 86 7.20 -0.04 12.17
C GLU A 86 5.82 0.14 11.53
N THR A 87 4.76 0.20 12.33
CA THR A 87 3.40 0.38 11.82
C THR A 87 3.17 1.80 11.30
N LEU A 88 3.78 2.81 11.92
CA LEU A 88 3.72 4.18 11.42
C LEU A 88 4.41 4.31 10.06
N ALA A 89 5.63 3.75 9.93
CA ALA A 89 6.37 3.78 8.68
C ALA A 89 5.63 3.01 7.57
N ALA A 90 5.08 1.82 7.89
CA ALA A 90 4.26 1.04 6.98
C ALA A 90 3.05 1.84 6.48
N ALA A 91 2.26 2.41 7.39
CA ALA A 91 1.08 3.18 7.04
C ALA A 91 1.41 4.43 6.21
N GLN A 92 2.51 5.12 6.50
CA GLN A 92 2.97 6.26 5.72
C GLN A 92 3.39 5.85 4.30
N ALA A 93 4.14 4.75 4.15
CA ALA A 93 4.52 4.23 2.84
C ALA A 93 3.30 3.87 1.98
N LEU A 94 2.28 3.23 2.57
CA LEU A 94 1.02 2.93 1.87
C LEU A 94 0.24 4.20 1.52
N CYS A 95 0.23 5.22 2.37
CA CYS A 95 -0.36 6.53 2.05
C CYS A 95 0.36 7.19 0.86
N ASP A 96 1.69 7.20 0.85
CA ASP A 96 2.47 7.78 -0.24
C ASP A 96 2.26 7.02 -1.55
N LEU A 97 2.12 5.69 -1.50
CA LEU A 97 1.77 4.87 -2.66
C LEU A 97 0.38 5.25 -3.21
N CYS A 98 -0.65 5.35 -2.37
CA CYS A 98 -1.99 5.77 -2.80
C CYS A 98 -2.00 7.20 -3.37
N LEU A 99 -1.19 8.12 -2.83
CA LEU A 99 -1.03 9.48 -3.37
C LEU A 99 -0.52 9.48 -4.80
N GLN A 100 0.29 8.49 -5.20
CA GLN A 100 0.80 8.36 -6.57
C GLN A 100 -0.22 7.64 -7.47
N LEU A 101 -0.81 6.54 -7.00
CA LEU A 101 -1.69 5.69 -7.80
C LEU A 101 -2.99 6.39 -8.23
N ALA A 102 -3.58 7.19 -7.34
CA ALA A 102 -4.85 7.87 -7.60
C ALA A 102 -4.70 9.40 -7.74
N ALA A 103 -3.54 9.88 -8.20
CA ALA A 103 -3.22 11.30 -8.30
C ALA A 103 -4.05 12.04 -9.37
N GLN A 104 -4.45 11.35 -10.42
CA GLN A 104 -5.17 11.94 -11.56
C GLN A 104 -6.61 11.46 -11.59
N ASP A 105 -6.82 10.15 -11.49
CA ASP A 105 -8.12 9.52 -11.62
C ASP A 105 -8.41 8.61 -10.41
N PRO A 106 -9.69 8.40 -10.07
CA PRO A 106 -10.05 7.42 -9.06
C PRO A 106 -9.70 6.00 -9.52
N VAL A 107 -9.25 5.19 -8.57
CA VAL A 107 -8.95 3.77 -8.77
C VAL A 107 -9.94 2.95 -7.97
N ASP A 108 -10.73 2.13 -8.65
CA ASP A 108 -11.77 1.32 -8.04
C ASP A 108 -11.19 0.37 -6.97
N GLY A 109 -11.82 0.34 -5.81
CA GLY A 109 -11.42 -0.51 -4.69
C GLY A 109 -10.15 -0.08 -3.93
N LEU A 110 -9.47 1.00 -4.36
CA LEU A 110 -8.23 1.43 -3.73
C LEU A 110 -8.44 1.87 -2.28
N LEU A 111 -9.49 2.66 -2.00
CA LEU A 111 -9.82 3.09 -0.64
C LEU A 111 -10.16 1.91 0.26
N ASP A 112 -10.98 0.98 -0.22
CA ASP A 112 -11.45 -0.17 0.58
C ASP A 112 -10.28 -1.13 0.87
N THR A 113 -9.42 -1.37 -0.12
CA THR A 113 -8.21 -2.18 0.04
C THR A 113 -7.22 -1.53 1.00
N MET A 114 -7.03 -0.20 0.88
CA MET A 114 -6.18 0.54 1.81
C MET A 114 -6.69 0.44 3.25
N GLN A 115 -7.99 0.61 3.48
CA GLN A 115 -8.59 0.47 4.81
C GLN A 115 -8.38 -0.93 5.37
N LEU A 116 -8.65 -1.98 4.59
CA LEU A 116 -8.43 -3.36 4.98
C LEU A 116 -6.99 -3.62 5.45
N HIS A 117 -6.01 -3.09 4.72
CA HIS A 117 -4.60 -3.27 5.10
C HIS A 117 -4.22 -2.46 6.34
N LEU A 118 -4.74 -1.25 6.52
CA LEU A 118 -4.53 -0.49 7.75
C LEU A 118 -5.12 -1.21 8.98
N GLU A 119 -6.30 -1.82 8.84
CA GLU A 119 -6.92 -2.65 9.88
C GLU A 119 -6.04 -3.83 10.27
N ARG A 120 -5.51 -4.56 9.29
CA ARG A 120 -4.61 -5.70 9.52
C ARG A 120 -3.30 -5.26 10.19
N LEU A 121 -2.71 -4.14 9.77
CA LEU A 121 -1.53 -3.59 10.41
C LEU A 121 -1.80 -3.19 11.87
N GLU A 122 -2.97 -2.61 12.16
CA GLU A 122 -3.37 -2.23 13.51
C GLU A 122 -3.60 -3.47 14.40
N GLU A 123 -4.22 -4.53 13.85
CA GLU A 123 -4.43 -5.81 14.54
C GLU A 123 -3.10 -6.49 14.90
N HIS A 124 -2.15 -6.48 13.97
CA HIS A 124 -0.86 -7.17 14.13
C HIS A 124 0.29 -6.26 14.60
N ARG A 125 -0.01 -5.08 15.10
CA ARG A 125 1.00 -4.05 15.46
C ARG A 125 2.08 -4.53 16.45
N ALA A 126 1.80 -5.56 17.25
CA ALA A 126 2.74 -6.11 18.22
C ALA A 126 3.77 -7.09 17.61
N ASP A 127 3.59 -7.46 16.34
CA ASP A 127 4.45 -8.42 15.64
C ASP A 127 5.11 -7.75 14.42
N PRO A 128 6.40 -7.35 14.53
CA PRO A 128 7.10 -6.65 13.45
C PRO A 128 7.21 -7.48 12.15
N GLU A 129 7.28 -8.82 12.24
CA GLU A 129 7.33 -9.69 11.06
C GLU A 129 6.00 -9.70 10.32
N LEU A 130 4.89 -9.76 11.05
CA LEU A 130 3.54 -9.64 10.48
C LEU A 130 3.30 -8.26 9.87
N VAL A 131 3.78 -7.21 10.52
CA VAL A 131 3.69 -5.83 10.00
C VAL A 131 4.47 -5.72 8.68
N LEU A 132 5.68 -6.24 8.61
CA LEU A 132 6.50 -6.21 7.38
C LEU A 132 5.83 -7.02 6.27
N ALA A 133 5.45 -8.27 6.54
CA ALA A 133 4.79 -9.14 5.56
C ALA A 133 3.47 -8.54 5.05
N GLY A 134 2.65 -7.99 5.95
CA GLY A 134 1.40 -7.31 5.63
C GLY A 134 1.62 -6.05 4.78
N THR A 135 2.69 -5.30 5.06
CA THR A 135 3.05 -4.10 4.28
C THR A 135 3.43 -4.47 2.84
N VAL A 136 4.27 -5.49 2.66
CA VAL A 136 4.66 -5.97 1.31
C VAL A 136 3.44 -6.47 0.55
N GLN A 137 2.57 -7.26 1.19
CA GLN A 137 1.32 -7.70 0.58
C GLN A 137 0.43 -6.51 0.19
N ALA A 138 0.28 -5.53 1.07
CA ALA A 138 -0.50 -4.31 0.79
C ALA A 138 0.05 -3.55 -0.42
N CYS A 139 1.37 -3.39 -0.54
CA CYS A 139 1.99 -2.76 -1.70
C CYS A 139 1.65 -3.51 -3.00
N ILE A 140 1.74 -4.85 -3.00
CA ILE A 140 1.40 -5.67 -4.18
C ILE A 140 -0.08 -5.49 -4.56
N HIS A 141 -0.99 -5.52 -3.59
CA HIS A 141 -2.42 -5.35 -3.84
C HIS A 141 -2.75 -3.96 -4.39
N LEU A 142 -2.22 -2.89 -3.76
CA LEU A 142 -2.46 -1.52 -4.19
C LEU A 142 -1.86 -1.25 -5.58
N LEU A 143 -0.64 -1.73 -5.86
CA LEU A 143 -0.02 -1.64 -7.19
C LEU A 143 -0.86 -2.37 -8.24
N THR A 144 -1.38 -3.56 -7.91
CA THR A 144 -2.22 -4.33 -8.82
C THR A 144 -3.50 -3.58 -9.18
N LEU A 145 -4.17 -2.96 -8.19
CA LEU A 145 -5.35 -2.12 -8.43
C LEU A 145 -5.02 -0.89 -9.26
N GLY A 146 -3.85 -0.29 -9.05
CA GLY A 146 -3.37 0.85 -9.83
C GLY A 146 -2.90 0.50 -11.25
N GLY A 147 -3.02 -0.77 -11.68
CA GLY A 147 -2.61 -1.21 -13.02
C GLY A 147 -1.13 -1.60 -13.13
N TYR A 148 -0.39 -1.62 -12.03
CA TYR A 148 1.02 -2.01 -11.97
C TYR A 148 1.22 -3.44 -11.44
N GLY A 149 0.25 -4.32 -11.66
CA GLY A 149 0.33 -5.72 -11.25
C GLY A 149 1.49 -6.43 -11.93
N LEU A 150 2.25 -7.21 -11.15
CA LEU A 150 3.35 -8.01 -11.67
C LEU A 150 2.81 -9.24 -12.43
N PRO A 151 3.26 -9.53 -13.67
CA PRO A 151 2.83 -10.69 -14.46
C PRO A 151 3.52 -11.98 -13.96
N LEU A 152 3.16 -12.42 -12.76
CA LEU A 152 3.83 -13.52 -12.04
C LEU A 152 3.41 -14.93 -12.50
N GLN A 153 2.50 -15.05 -13.45
CA GLN A 153 1.91 -16.34 -13.81
C GLN A 153 2.42 -16.89 -15.15
N THR A 154 3.02 -16.04 -15.98
CA THR A 154 3.38 -16.41 -17.35
C THR A 154 4.76 -15.86 -17.71
N CYS A 155 5.59 -16.69 -18.32
CA CYS A 155 6.89 -16.29 -18.86
C CYS A 155 6.70 -15.33 -20.04
N CYS A 156 7.29 -14.14 -19.97
CA CYS A 156 7.16 -13.11 -21.01
C CYS A 156 7.83 -13.49 -22.34
N ILE A 157 8.79 -14.42 -22.34
CA ILE A 157 9.51 -14.86 -23.53
C ILE A 157 8.80 -16.05 -24.20
N THR A 158 8.42 -17.06 -23.41
CA THR A 158 7.91 -18.33 -23.94
C THR A 158 6.37 -18.43 -23.93
N GLY A 159 5.69 -17.59 -23.15
CA GLY A 159 4.26 -17.70 -22.90
C GLY A 159 3.86 -18.87 -22.00
N ASN A 160 4.80 -19.66 -21.52
CA ASN A 160 4.55 -20.80 -20.64
C ASN A 160 4.20 -20.37 -19.22
N PRO A 161 3.42 -21.17 -18.47
CA PRO A 161 3.19 -20.94 -17.06
C PRO A 161 4.50 -20.83 -16.26
N LEU A 162 4.55 -19.91 -15.31
CA LEU A 162 5.64 -19.79 -14.35
C LEU A 162 5.32 -20.64 -13.12
N ASP A 163 5.58 -21.94 -13.23
CA ASP A 163 5.42 -22.91 -12.14
C ASP A 163 6.78 -23.14 -11.47
N PRO A 164 7.06 -22.51 -10.29
CA PRO A 164 8.35 -22.63 -9.66
C PRO A 164 8.60 -24.06 -9.16
N PRO A 165 9.65 -24.76 -9.64
CA PRO A 165 9.94 -26.13 -9.25
C PRO A 165 10.62 -26.15 -7.87
N LEU A 166 9.82 -26.16 -6.79
CA LEU A 166 10.32 -26.16 -5.43
C LEU A 166 11.28 -27.32 -5.18
N GLY A 167 12.47 -27.01 -4.65
CA GLY A 167 13.53 -27.98 -4.42
C GLY A 167 14.60 -28.04 -5.53
N GLN A 168 14.41 -27.37 -6.65
CA GLN A 168 15.43 -27.22 -7.70
C GLN A 168 16.18 -25.91 -7.53
N TRP A 169 17.26 -25.92 -6.79
CA TRP A 169 17.99 -24.71 -6.39
C TRP A 169 18.75 -24.03 -7.54
N ASP A 170 19.02 -24.76 -8.63
CA ASP A 170 19.68 -24.22 -9.83
C ASP A 170 18.71 -23.48 -10.77
N TRP A 171 17.41 -23.69 -10.59
CA TRP A 171 16.41 -23.00 -11.39
C TRP A 171 16.34 -21.51 -11.04
N ARG A 172 16.22 -20.67 -12.06
CA ARG A 172 16.11 -19.21 -11.92
C ARG A 172 14.94 -18.67 -12.73
N CYS A 173 14.41 -17.54 -12.24
CA CYS A 173 13.47 -16.72 -12.94
C CYS A 173 13.98 -15.27 -12.92
N SER A 174 14.11 -14.69 -14.08
CA SER A 174 14.62 -13.32 -14.27
C SER A 174 13.48 -12.32 -14.38
N LEU A 175 13.57 -11.20 -13.66
CA LEU A 175 12.70 -10.06 -13.87
C LEU A 175 13.35 -9.11 -14.89
N LEU A 176 12.68 -8.95 -16.03
CA LEU A 176 12.98 -7.96 -17.05
C LEU A 176 12.08 -6.74 -16.79
N PRO A 177 12.61 -5.54 -16.48
CA PRO A 177 11.81 -4.43 -15.98
C PRO A 177 10.67 -3.96 -16.89
N GLN A 178 10.81 -4.15 -18.20
CA GLN A 178 9.81 -3.73 -19.19
C GLN A 178 8.90 -4.85 -19.67
N ASP A 179 9.38 -6.10 -19.60
CA ASP A 179 8.72 -7.24 -20.24
C ASP A 179 8.02 -8.17 -19.23
N GLY A 180 8.54 -8.26 -18.00
CA GLY A 180 8.01 -9.13 -16.95
C GLY A 180 8.98 -10.23 -16.54
N PHE A 181 8.44 -11.41 -16.21
CA PHE A 181 9.22 -12.52 -15.71
C PHE A 181 9.52 -13.56 -16.79
N ALA A 182 10.75 -14.02 -16.86
CA ALA A 182 11.21 -15.05 -17.78
C ALA A 182 11.90 -16.20 -17.05
N ILE A 183 11.68 -17.42 -17.52
CA ILE A 183 12.40 -18.61 -17.03
C ILE A 183 13.86 -18.50 -17.48
N ASP A 184 14.76 -19.02 -16.66
CA ASP A 184 16.22 -19.01 -16.80
C ASP A 184 16.85 -17.61 -16.63
N GLU A 185 18.18 -17.59 -16.65
CA GLU A 185 18.96 -16.38 -16.58
C GLU A 185 18.85 -15.61 -17.89
N GLN A 186 18.44 -14.35 -17.80
CA GLN A 186 18.29 -13.48 -18.97
C GLN A 186 19.25 -12.29 -18.90
N PRO A 187 19.87 -11.92 -20.03
CA PRO A 187 20.66 -10.68 -20.12
C PRO A 187 19.78 -9.46 -19.81
N GLY A 188 20.30 -8.55 -18.99
CA GLY A 188 19.57 -7.33 -18.61
C GLY A 188 18.52 -7.52 -17.50
N ALA A 189 18.49 -8.68 -16.87
CA ALA A 189 17.64 -8.92 -15.71
C ALA A 189 17.99 -7.99 -14.55
N ALA A 190 16.98 -7.33 -13.98
CA ALA A 190 17.14 -6.48 -12.80
C ALA A 190 17.30 -7.34 -11.53
N ILE A 191 16.61 -8.47 -11.48
CA ILE A 191 16.59 -9.39 -10.33
C ILE A 191 16.48 -10.83 -10.87
N GLN A 192 17.12 -11.76 -10.18
CA GLN A 192 16.95 -13.19 -10.38
C GLN A 192 16.31 -13.80 -9.14
N LEU A 193 15.25 -14.55 -9.33
CA LEU A 193 14.50 -15.22 -8.28
C LEU A 193 14.76 -16.72 -8.32
N ASN A 194 14.90 -17.31 -7.15
CA ASN A 194 14.84 -18.77 -6.99
C ASN A 194 13.37 -19.26 -6.93
N PRO A 195 13.11 -20.58 -6.99
CA PRO A 195 11.73 -21.09 -6.99
C PRO A 195 10.91 -20.67 -5.76
N SER A 196 11.52 -20.59 -4.58
CA SER A 196 10.83 -20.22 -3.35
C SER A 196 10.44 -18.74 -3.33
N GLU A 197 11.29 -17.88 -3.85
CA GLU A 197 11.06 -16.44 -3.95
C GLU A 197 9.92 -16.14 -4.95
N LEU A 198 9.93 -16.78 -6.13
CA LEU A 198 8.83 -16.63 -7.08
C LEU A 198 7.51 -17.15 -6.50
N ALA A 199 7.53 -18.34 -5.87
CA ALA A 199 6.34 -18.90 -5.22
C ALA A 199 5.80 -17.99 -4.12
N LEU A 200 6.68 -17.34 -3.34
CA LEU A 200 6.28 -16.36 -2.33
C LEU A 200 5.59 -15.15 -2.96
N LEU A 201 6.18 -14.56 -4.00
CA LEU A 201 5.59 -13.42 -4.70
C LEU A 201 4.21 -13.78 -5.30
N GLN A 202 4.09 -14.95 -5.93
CA GLN A 202 2.80 -15.44 -6.44
C GLN A 202 1.75 -15.60 -5.33
N ARG A 203 2.16 -16.02 -4.13
CA ARG A 203 1.25 -16.20 -2.99
C ARG A 203 0.85 -14.88 -2.33
N LEU A 204 1.71 -13.86 -2.36
CA LEU A 204 1.42 -12.53 -1.84
C LEU A 204 0.31 -11.79 -2.62
N THR A 205 -0.02 -12.22 -3.83
CA THR A 205 -1.17 -11.67 -4.58
C THR A 205 -2.52 -12.16 -4.04
N ARG A 206 -2.53 -13.17 -3.15
CA ARG A 206 -3.75 -13.72 -2.55
C ARG A 206 -4.21 -12.89 -1.36
N ALA A 207 -5.47 -13.10 -0.94
CA ALA A 207 -6.05 -12.35 0.18
C ALA A 207 -5.37 -12.63 1.54
N GLU A 208 -4.84 -13.84 1.73
CA GLU A 208 -4.20 -14.26 2.98
C GLU A 208 -2.68 -14.21 2.88
N LEU A 209 -2.02 -13.87 4.00
CA LEU A 209 -0.56 -13.95 4.08
C LEU A 209 -0.09 -15.41 3.91
N PRO A 210 0.98 -15.64 3.11
CA PRO A 210 1.52 -16.98 2.90
C PRO A 210 2.08 -17.55 4.20
N ARG A 211 1.64 -18.77 4.55
CA ARG A 211 2.11 -19.52 5.72
C ARG A 211 2.81 -20.80 5.29
N ARG A 212 3.73 -21.27 6.11
CA ARG A 212 4.35 -22.59 6.01
C ARG A 212 3.34 -23.69 6.43
N ARG A 213 3.70 -24.94 6.19
CA ARG A 213 2.86 -26.09 6.62
C ARG A 213 2.67 -26.19 8.13
N ASP A 214 3.63 -25.68 8.91
CA ASP A 214 3.58 -25.61 10.39
C ASP A 214 2.75 -24.41 10.90
N GLY A 215 2.17 -23.61 10.00
CA GLY A 215 1.37 -22.43 10.33
C GLY A 215 2.18 -21.15 10.53
N ALA A 216 3.50 -21.22 10.62
CA ALA A 216 4.36 -20.04 10.71
C ALA A 216 4.31 -19.22 9.41
N LEU A 217 4.53 -17.91 9.52
CA LEU A 217 4.71 -17.08 8.33
C LEU A 217 5.88 -17.58 7.49
N MET A 218 5.77 -17.45 6.19
CA MET A 218 6.93 -17.49 5.32
C MET A 218 7.72 -16.21 5.59
N GLY A 219 8.73 -16.33 6.46
CA GLY A 219 9.44 -15.19 6.99
C GLY A 219 10.23 -14.41 5.95
N PRO A 220 10.63 -13.17 6.27
CA PRO A 220 11.44 -12.30 5.41
C PRO A 220 12.80 -12.89 5.04
N CYS A 221 13.27 -13.91 5.75
CA CYS A 221 14.48 -14.66 5.39
C CYS A 221 14.49 -15.19 3.95
N LEU A 222 13.32 -15.46 3.36
CA LEU A 222 13.25 -15.88 1.96
C LEU A 222 13.43 -14.71 0.97
N LEU A 223 13.27 -13.47 1.42
CA LEU A 223 13.50 -12.27 0.60
C LEU A 223 14.95 -11.78 0.69
N TYR A 224 15.71 -12.17 1.72
CA TYR A 224 17.04 -11.64 2.00
C TYR A 224 18.16 -12.69 2.09
N THR A 225 17.85 -13.98 2.14
CA THR A 225 18.87 -15.03 2.14
C THR A 225 18.90 -15.77 0.82
N SER A 226 19.74 -15.32 -0.10
CA SER A 226 20.49 -16.28 -0.90
C SER A 226 21.25 -17.14 0.11
N PRO A 227 21.12 -18.48 0.11
CA PRO A 227 21.94 -19.32 0.98
C PRO A 227 23.40 -19.00 0.70
N SER A 228 24.12 -18.57 1.74
CA SER A 228 25.56 -18.39 1.66
C SER A 228 26.17 -19.73 1.24
N PRO A 229 27.17 -19.74 0.35
CA PRO A 229 27.89 -20.97 -0.01
C PRO A 229 28.53 -21.73 1.18
N ARG A 230 28.46 -21.16 2.39
CA ARG A 230 28.97 -21.72 3.64
C ARG A 230 27.97 -22.59 4.41
N ASP A 231 26.70 -22.61 4.01
CA ASP A 231 25.66 -23.41 4.67
C ASP A 231 25.44 -24.77 3.98
N ILE A 232 26.33 -25.12 3.06
CA ILE A 232 26.40 -26.43 2.39
C ILE A 232 27.71 -27.10 2.79
N SER A 233 27.78 -27.62 4.01
CA SER A 233 28.79 -28.59 4.42
C SER A 233 28.20 -29.53 5.47
#